data_59c399fcbe82144633435c318575be2a
#
_entry.id   59c399fcbe82144633435c318575be2a
#
_cell.length_a   1.000
_cell.length_b   1.000
_cell.length_c   1.000
_cell.angle_alpha   90.00
_cell.angle_beta   90.00
_cell.angle_gamma   90.00
#
_symmetry.space_group_name_H-M   'P 1'
#
loop_
_entity.id
_entity.type
_entity.pdbx_description
1 polymer ?
#
loop_
_entity_poly.entity_id
_entity_poly.type
_entity_poly.pdbx_seq_one_letter_code
_entity_poly.pdbx_strand_id
1 'polypeptide(L)'
;MRILIVEDERSLREGLTDLLAAAGHEVVAHENGKPAADCGTREAFDLVLLDLMLPDIDGIEVCRRLRRARPALPILMLTARGSEDDKVAGLEAGADDYLTKPFAVRELLARIDALGRRAAATPADPEVVEADGCVLDLGRLTARRG
;
A
#
# COMPACT_ATOMS: atom_id res chain seq x y z
N MET A 1 1.81 -11.81 3.57
CA MET A 1 2.56 -10.54 3.80
C MET A 1 2.19 -9.96 5.15
N ARG A 2 3.06 -9.12 5.66
CA ARG A 2 2.76 -8.35 6.87
C ARG A 2 2.35 -6.95 6.44
N ILE A 3 1.10 -6.56 6.74
CA ILE A 3 0.47 -5.35 6.20
C ILE A 3 0.11 -4.40 7.33
N LEU A 4 0.50 -3.13 7.18
CA LEU A 4 0.11 -2.07 8.10
C LEU A 4 -1.10 -1.35 7.52
N ILE A 5 -2.17 -1.22 8.30
CA ILE A 5 -3.37 -0.48 7.90
C ILE A 5 -3.44 0.79 8.75
N VAL A 6 -3.60 1.94 8.09
CA VAL A 6 -3.77 3.22 8.76
C VAL A 6 -5.10 3.80 8.29
N GLU A 7 -6.12 3.67 9.14
CA GLU A 7 -7.49 4.03 8.80
C GLU A 7 -8.23 4.42 10.08
N ASP A 8 -8.79 5.62 10.13
CA ASP A 8 -9.47 6.08 11.34
C ASP A 8 -10.91 5.59 11.47
N GLU A 9 -11.55 5.24 10.38
CA GLU A 9 -12.93 4.78 10.42
C GLU A 9 -12.97 3.32 10.86
N ARG A 10 -13.59 3.09 12.02
CA ARG A 10 -13.51 1.80 12.70
C ARG A 10 -14.04 0.64 11.88
N SER A 11 -15.23 0.81 11.28
CA SER A 11 -15.85 -0.27 10.53
C SER A 11 -14.99 -0.70 9.36
N LEU A 12 -14.43 0.27 8.64
CA LEU A 12 -13.58 -0.03 7.50
C LEU A 12 -12.26 -0.66 7.95
N ARG A 13 -11.68 -0.14 9.03
CA ARG A 13 -10.43 -0.68 9.57
C ARG A 13 -10.61 -2.13 9.97
N GLU A 14 -11.70 -2.45 10.68
CA GLU A 14 -11.97 -3.82 11.11
C GLU A 14 -12.28 -4.72 9.92
N GLY A 15 -13.06 -4.23 8.97
CA GLY A 15 -13.38 -5.01 7.77
C GLY A 15 -12.16 -5.33 6.94
N LEU A 16 -11.27 -4.36 6.76
CA LEU A 16 -10.02 -4.59 6.04
C LEU A 16 -9.13 -5.58 6.77
N THR A 17 -9.05 -5.45 8.09
CA THR A 17 -8.25 -6.37 8.91
C THR A 17 -8.75 -7.80 8.73
N ASP A 18 -10.06 -8.01 8.83
CA ASP A 18 -10.65 -9.33 8.69
C ASP A 18 -10.44 -9.89 7.28
N LEU A 19 -10.64 -9.05 6.27
CA LEU A 19 -10.47 -9.44 4.88
C LEU A 19 -9.05 -9.91 4.59
N LEU A 20 -8.07 -9.14 5.02
CA LEU A 20 -6.67 -9.45 4.75
C LEU A 20 -6.18 -10.62 5.60
N ALA A 21 -6.64 -10.72 6.84
CA ALA A 21 -6.32 -11.87 7.67
C ALA A 21 -6.86 -13.16 7.05
N ALA A 22 -8.08 -13.12 6.52
CA ALA A 22 -8.68 -14.27 5.86
C ALA A 22 -7.90 -14.67 4.60
N ALA A 23 -7.22 -13.71 3.97
CA ALA A 23 -6.39 -13.99 2.80
C ALA A 23 -4.99 -14.48 3.18
N GLY A 24 -4.72 -14.67 4.46
CA GLY A 24 -3.46 -15.22 4.92
C GLY A 24 -2.39 -14.20 5.30
N HIS A 25 -2.76 -12.93 5.38
CA HIS A 25 -1.81 -11.88 5.75
C HIS A 25 -1.83 -11.61 7.25
N GLU A 26 -0.68 -11.20 7.78
CA GLU A 26 -0.60 -10.69 9.13
C GLU A 26 -0.87 -9.18 9.09
N VAL A 27 -1.79 -8.70 9.93
CA VAL A 27 -2.25 -7.30 9.86
C VAL A 27 -1.99 -6.59 11.17
N VAL A 28 -1.42 -5.37 11.08
CA VAL A 28 -1.32 -4.43 12.20
C VAL A 28 -2.10 -3.19 11.78
N ALA A 29 -3.07 -2.77 12.61
CA ALA A 29 -3.96 -1.67 12.26
C ALA A 29 -3.84 -0.53 13.26
N HIS A 30 -3.82 0.69 12.75
CA HIS A 30 -3.80 1.92 13.55
C HIS A 30 -4.87 2.88 13.07
N GLU A 31 -5.43 3.64 14.01
CA GLU A 31 -6.43 4.65 13.67
C GLU A 31 -5.83 6.05 13.55
N ASN A 32 -4.60 6.25 14.02
CA ASN A 32 -3.93 7.56 14.01
C ASN A 32 -2.63 7.47 13.23
N GLY A 33 -2.27 8.59 12.58
CA GLY A 33 -1.12 8.64 11.70
C GLY A 33 0.22 8.62 12.42
N LYS A 34 0.35 9.33 13.55
CA LYS A 34 1.63 9.38 14.25
C LYS A 34 2.09 8.01 14.77
N PRO A 35 1.24 7.27 15.51
CA PRO A 35 1.65 5.94 15.95
C PRO A 35 1.91 5.00 14.78
N ALA A 36 1.13 5.15 13.70
CA ALA A 36 1.33 4.32 12.52
C ALA A 36 2.67 4.60 11.86
N ALA A 37 3.03 5.87 11.72
CA ALA A 37 4.33 6.24 11.15
C ALA A 37 5.46 5.69 12.00
N ASP A 38 5.37 5.81 13.31
CA ASP A 38 6.38 5.25 14.21
C ASP A 38 6.49 3.74 14.06
N CYS A 39 5.34 3.06 14.01
CA CYS A 39 5.30 1.62 13.85
C CYS A 39 5.95 1.20 12.53
N GLY A 40 5.59 1.86 11.45
CA GLY A 40 6.09 1.53 10.11
C GLY A 40 7.57 1.82 9.92
N THR A 41 8.13 2.75 10.71
CA THR A 41 9.56 3.04 10.65
C THR A 41 10.37 2.09 11.54
N ARG A 42 9.77 1.56 12.61
CA ARG A 42 10.47 0.67 13.52
C ARG A 42 10.37 -0.80 13.16
N GLU A 43 9.24 -1.21 12.57
CA GLU A 43 8.99 -2.61 12.26
C GLU A 43 8.96 -2.84 10.76
N ALA A 44 9.29 -4.05 10.35
CA ALA A 44 9.30 -4.40 8.94
C ALA A 44 7.89 -4.76 8.47
N PHE A 45 7.43 -4.12 7.42
CA PHE A 45 6.17 -4.42 6.76
C PHE A 45 6.42 -4.67 5.28
N ASP A 46 5.53 -5.45 4.67
CA ASP A 46 5.59 -5.73 3.25
C ASP A 46 4.74 -4.77 2.43
N LEU A 47 3.78 -4.10 3.08
CA LEU A 47 2.88 -3.19 2.40
C LEU A 47 2.14 -2.34 3.42
N VAL A 48 1.80 -1.11 3.04
CA VAL A 48 0.99 -0.20 3.87
C VAL A 48 -0.26 0.21 3.09
N LEU A 49 -1.43 0.09 3.74
CA LEU A 49 -2.68 0.72 3.28
C LEU A 49 -2.86 1.98 4.10
N LEU A 50 -2.99 3.13 3.44
CA LEU A 50 -2.94 4.41 4.12
C LEU A 50 -4.04 5.34 3.65
N ASP A 51 -4.87 5.83 4.59
CA ASP A 51 -5.84 6.88 4.29
C ASP A 51 -5.18 8.24 4.46
N LEU A 52 -5.57 9.20 3.64
CA LEU A 52 -5.09 10.58 3.77
C LEU A 52 -5.77 11.33 4.91
N MET A 53 -7.04 10.98 5.19
CA MET A 53 -7.85 11.73 6.15
C MET A 53 -7.74 11.10 7.53
N LEU A 54 -6.70 11.48 8.25
CA LEU A 54 -6.44 10.97 9.59
C LEU A 54 -6.66 12.08 10.62
N PRO A 55 -6.97 11.74 11.90
CA PRO A 55 -7.34 12.77 12.88
C PRO A 55 -6.18 13.56 13.44
N ASP A 56 -4.96 13.01 13.44
CA ASP A 56 -3.82 13.65 14.11
C ASP A 56 -2.86 14.34 13.13
N ILE A 57 -2.48 13.66 12.03
CA ILE A 57 -1.65 14.28 10.99
C ILE A 57 -2.18 13.86 9.63
N ASP A 58 -1.88 14.64 8.62
CA ASP A 58 -2.29 14.32 7.24
C ASP A 58 -1.60 13.03 6.80
N GLY A 59 -2.34 12.18 6.09
CA GLY A 59 -1.78 10.93 5.55
C GLY A 59 -0.63 11.17 4.58
N ILE A 60 -0.59 12.32 3.90
CA ILE A 60 0.54 12.68 3.05
C ILE A 60 1.83 12.72 3.88
N GLU A 61 1.75 13.29 5.09
CA GLU A 61 2.92 13.37 5.96
C GLU A 61 3.34 11.98 6.45
N VAL A 62 2.37 11.12 6.76
CA VAL A 62 2.66 9.73 7.13
C VAL A 62 3.40 9.04 5.97
N CYS A 63 2.91 9.23 4.76
CA CYS A 63 3.54 8.65 3.57
C CYS A 63 4.98 9.12 3.41
N ARG A 64 5.22 10.43 3.58
CA ARG A 64 6.57 10.99 3.47
C ARG A 64 7.51 10.37 4.50
N ARG A 65 7.06 10.22 5.74
CA ARG A 65 7.88 9.65 6.81
C ARG A 65 8.20 8.18 6.53
N LEU A 66 7.20 7.42 6.09
CA LEU A 66 7.41 6.00 5.76
C LEU A 66 8.36 5.85 4.58
N ARG A 67 8.18 6.66 3.55
CA ARG A 67 9.03 6.58 2.36
C ARG A 67 10.47 6.95 2.66
N ARG A 68 10.68 7.95 3.53
CA ARG A 68 12.01 8.36 3.92
C ARG A 68 12.73 7.26 4.68
N ALA A 69 12.01 6.58 5.58
CA ALA A 69 12.58 5.52 6.41
C ALA A 69 12.70 4.18 5.66
N ARG A 70 11.79 3.93 4.72
CA ARG A 70 11.70 2.65 4.00
C ARG A 70 11.52 2.92 2.51
N PRO A 71 12.60 3.20 1.77
CA PRO A 71 12.47 3.61 0.36
C PRO A 71 11.78 2.60 -0.55
N ALA A 72 11.83 1.31 -0.21
CA ALA A 72 11.25 0.26 -1.05
C ALA A 72 9.90 -0.25 -0.56
N LEU A 73 9.36 0.30 0.54
CA LEU A 73 8.10 -0.17 1.11
C LEU A 73 6.92 0.18 0.19
N PRO A 74 6.14 -0.79 -0.28
CA PRO A 74 4.95 -0.48 -1.08
C PRO A 74 3.90 0.25 -0.23
N ILE A 75 3.39 1.37 -0.74
CA ILE A 75 2.37 2.17 -0.08
C ILE A 75 1.19 2.35 -1.03
N LEU A 76 0.02 1.86 -0.62
CA LEU A 76 -1.23 2.03 -1.36
C LEU A 76 -2.12 3.00 -0.59
N MET A 77 -2.40 4.15 -1.21
CA MET A 77 -3.37 5.10 -0.65
C MET A 77 -4.78 4.58 -0.88
N LEU A 78 -5.58 4.56 0.19
CA LEU A 78 -6.97 4.12 0.11
C LEU A 78 -7.81 5.17 0.83
N THR A 79 -8.43 6.07 0.06
CA THR A 79 -9.02 7.27 0.64
C THR A 79 -10.21 7.77 -0.16
N ALA A 80 -11.09 8.55 0.49
CA ALA A 80 -12.20 9.21 -0.19
C ALA A 80 -11.74 10.43 -1.00
N ARG A 81 -10.52 10.94 -0.76
CA ARG A 81 -9.97 12.08 -1.51
C ARG A 81 -9.55 11.61 -2.89
N GLY A 82 -10.39 11.86 -3.87
CA GLY A 82 -10.22 11.32 -5.21
C GLY A 82 -9.99 12.32 -6.31
N SER A 83 -9.75 13.62 -6.00
CA SER A 83 -9.44 14.59 -7.03
C SER A 83 -8.10 14.27 -7.68
N GLU A 84 -7.90 14.80 -8.89
CA GLU A 84 -6.62 14.62 -9.56
C GLU A 84 -5.47 15.21 -8.74
N ASP A 85 -5.70 16.37 -8.13
CA ASP A 85 -4.69 17.01 -7.29
C ASP A 85 -4.33 16.13 -6.09
N ASP A 86 -5.32 15.50 -5.45
CA ASP A 86 -5.06 14.58 -4.33
C ASP A 86 -4.23 13.40 -4.77
N LYS A 87 -4.55 12.83 -5.93
CA LYS A 87 -3.80 11.67 -6.45
C LYS A 87 -2.37 12.02 -6.77
N VAL A 88 -2.16 13.18 -7.39
CA VAL A 88 -0.82 13.64 -7.70
C VAL A 88 -0.03 13.88 -6.42
N ALA A 89 -0.65 14.53 -5.43
CA ALA A 89 0.02 14.80 -4.15
C ALA A 89 0.42 13.50 -3.45
N GLY A 90 -0.45 12.50 -3.48
CA GLY A 90 -0.15 11.21 -2.87
C GLY A 90 1.02 10.50 -3.56
N LEU A 91 1.00 10.47 -4.88
CA LEU A 91 2.07 9.83 -5.64
C LEU A 91 3.39 10.57 -5.48
N GLU A 92 3.36 11.91 -5.46
CA GLU A 92 4.56 12.71 -5.24
C GLU A 92 5.13 12.52 -3.84
N ALA A 93 4.27 12.25 -2.85
CA ALA A 93 4.73 11.98 -1.50
C ALA A 93 5.39 10.62 -1.35
N GLY A 94 5.25 9.76 -2.35
CA GLY A 94 5.91 8.47 -2.38
C GLY A 94 4.99 7.26 -2.44
N ALA A 95 3.67 7.45 -2.61
CA ALA A 95 2.75 6.32 -2.75
C ALA A 95 3.01 5.62 -4.08
N ASP A 96 2.84 4.30 -4.07
CA ASP A 96 3.02 3.50 -5.27
C ASP A 96 1.73 3.36 -6.07
N ASP A 97 0.59 3.52 -5.40
CA ASP A 97 -0.71 3.39 -6.05
C ASP A 97 -1.75 4.15 -5.23
N TYR A 98 -2.91 4.38 -5.82
CA TYR A 98 -3.94 5.23 -5.22
C TYR A 98 -5.30 4.65 -5.59
N LEU A 99 -6.12 4.31 -4.59
CA LEU A 99 -7.43 3.75 -4.80
C LEU A 99 -8.47 4.59 -4.06
N THR A 100 -9.49 5.05 -4.78
CA THR A 100 -10.51 5.96 -4.23
C THR A 100 -11.69 5.18 -3.66
N LYS A 101 -12.17 5.59 -2.49
CA LYS A 101 -13.40 5.07 -1.90
C LYS A 101 -14.61 5.68 -2.61
N PRO A 102 -15.67 4.94 -2.84
CA PRO A 102 -15.82 3.50 -2.60
C PRO A 102 -15.05 2.70 -3.64
N PHE A 103 -14.60 1.54 -3.24
CA PHE A 103 -13.78 0.67 -4.09
C PHE A 103 -14.38 -0.73 -4.16
N ALA A 104 -14.03 -1.48 -5.18
CA ALA A 104 -14.39 -2.89 -5.26
C ALA A 104 -13.34 -3.72 -4.51
N VAL A 105 -13.80 -4.67 -3.71
CA VAL A 105 -12.89 -5.54 -2.94
C VAL A 105 -11.92 -6.27 -3.87
N ARG A 106 -12.40 -6.74 -5.02
CA ARG A 106 -11.55 -7.43 -5.99
C ARG A 106 -10.43 -6.52 -6.51
N GLU A 107 -10.73 -5.25 -6.73
CA GLU A 107 -9.72 -4.31 -7.19
C GLU A 107 -8.67 -4.06 -6.11
N LEU A 108 -9.11 -3.89 -4.87
CA LEU A 108 -8.19 -3.71 -3.74
C LEU A 108 -7.24 -4.90 -3.62
N LEU A 109 -7.79 -6.12 -3.63
CA LEU A 109 -6.96 -7.32 -3.48
C LEU A 109 -5.99 -7.48 -4.64
N ALA A 110 -6.44 -7.15 -5.87
CA ALA A 110 -5.55 -7.23 -7.04
C ALA A 110 -4.39 -6.25 -6.93
N ARG A 111 -4.64 -5.04 -6.45
CA ARG A 111 -3.58 -4.05 -6.28
C ARG A 111 -2.60 -4.43 -5.17
N ILE A 112 -3.11 -4.99 -4.07
CA ILE A 112 -2.26 -5.48 -2.99
C ILE A 112 -1.35 -6.59 -3.49
N ASP A 113 -1.90 -7.54 -4.22
CA ASP A 113 -1.09 -8.63 -4.79
C ASP A 113 -0.05 -8.11 -5.76
N ALA A 114 -0.42 -7.15 -6.61
CA ALA A 114 0.51 -6.59 -7.59
C ALA A 114 1.67 -5.87 -6.90
N LEU A 115 1.37 -5.09 -5.87
CA LEU A 115 2.42 -4.37 -5.13
C LEU A 115 3.31 -5.34 -4.36
N GLY A 116 2.73 -6.39 -3.79
CA GLY A 116 3.50 -7.42 -3.10
C GLY A 116 4.45 -8.16 -4.02
N ARG A 117 4.00 -8.45 -5.24
CA ARG A 117 4.86 -9.12 -6.21
C ARG A 117 6.01 -8.22 -6.64
N ARG A 118 5.75 -6.93 -6.85
CA ARG A 118 6.80 -5.97 -7.21
C ARG A 118 7.86 -5.86 -6.13
N ALA A 119 7.45 -5.86 -4.87
CA ALA A 119 8.38 -5.81 -3.76
C ALA A 119 9.21 -7.09 -3.65
N ALA A 120 8.58 -8.25 -3.93
CA ALA A 120 9.28 -9.53 -3.88
C ALA A 120 10.27 -9.68 -5.04
N ALA A 121 9.97 -9.05 -6.21
CA ALA A 121 10.86 -9.05 -7.36
C ALA A 121 11.85 -7.91 -7.22
N THR A 122 12.78 -8.05 -6.29
CA THR A 122 13.68 -6.95 -5.94
C THR A 122 14.71 -6.71 -7.04
N PRO A 123 15.30 -5.52 -7.04
CA PRO A 123 16.38 -5.22 -8.00
C PRO A 123 17.57 -6.16 -7.89
N ALA A 124 17.71 -6.86 -6.79
CA ALA A 124 18.78 -7.84 -6.65
C ALA A 124 18.60 -9.04 -7.55
N ASP A 125 17.41 -9.21 -8.11
CA ASP A 125 17.10 -10.30 -9.03
C ASP A 125 16.92 -9.71 -10.42
N PRO A 126 17.94 -9.64 -11.23
CA PRO A 126 17.88 -8.89 -12.47
C PRO A 126 17.12 -9.56 -13.57
N GLU A 127 16.74 -10.68 -13.46
CA GLU A 127 16.04 -11.20 -14.58
C GLU A 127 14.61 -11.38 -14.52
N VAL A 128 14.72 -11.10 -14.34
CA VAL A 128 13.52 -10.88 -14.41
C VAL A 128 12.75 -10.53 -14.87
N VAL A 129 13.09 -10.77 -15.04
CA VAL A 129 12.49 -10.05 -15.38
C VAL A 129 11.59 -10.24 -15.91
N GLU A 130 11.53 -10.39 -16.04
CA GLU A 130 10.91 -10.06 -16.38
C GLU A 130 10.08 -10.40 -16.56
N ALA A 131 10.21 -11.01 -16.73
CA ALA A 131 9.71 -10.80 -16.83
C ALA A 131 8.72 -11.19 -16.78
N ASP A 132 8.90 -12.09 -17.00
CA ASP A 132 8.18 -11.87 -16.92
C ASP A 132 7.44 -11.80 -16.90
N GLY A 133 7.63 -12.28 -17.12
CA GLY A 133 7.27 -11.55 -17.16
C GLY A 133 6.68 -11.41 -17.03
N CYS A 134 7.01 -11.55 -17.04
CA CYS A 134 6.76 -10.84 -16.98
C CYS A 134 6.42 -10.51 -16.93
N VAL A 135 6.65 -10.76 -17.27
CA VAL A 135 6.70 -9.94 -17.28
C VAL A 135 6.35 -9.54 -17.25
N LEU A 136 6.47 -9.62 -17.18
CA LEU A 136 6.45 -8.84 -17.21
C LEU A 136 5.89 -8.42 -17.27
N ASP A 137 6.06 -8.48 -17.43
CA ASP A 137 5.86 -7.73 -17.51
C ASP A 137 5.34 -7.42 -17.50
N LEU A 138 5.47 -7.59 -17.52
CA LEU A 138 5.34 -6.99 -17.62
C LEU A 138 4.60 -6.81 -17.65
N GLY A 139 4.68 -7.10 -18.05
CA GLY A 139 4.41 -6.41 -18.15
C GLY A 139 3.66 -6.61 -17.99
N ARG A 140 3.80 -6.77 -17.79
CA ARG A 140 3.56 -6.70 -17.71
C ARG A 140 3.05 -6.84 -17.43
N LEU A 141 2.91 -7.08 -17.53
CA LEU A 141 2.89 -6.99 -17.29
C LEU A 141 2.28 -7.38 -17.12
N THR A 142 2.06 -7.44 -17.29
CA THR A 142 1.93 -7.58 -17.09
C THR A 142 1.67 -8.38 -16.88
N ALA A 143 1.59 -8.75 -16.97
CA ALA A 143 1.82 -9.06 -16.67
C ALA A 143 1.76 -10.10 -16.45
N ARG A 144 1.74 -10.77 -16.49
CA ARG A 144 2.05 -11.35 -16.12
C ARG A 144 1.76 -12.01 -15.71
N ARG A 145 1.68 -12.41 -15.57
CA ARG A 145 1.71 -12.71 -14.94
C ARG A 145 1.41 -12.77 -14.57
N GLY A 146 1.40 -12.84 -14.45
CA GLY A 146 1.34 -12.26 -13.85
C GLY A 146 1.32 -12.52 -13.70
#